data_b7e7f1cb335f6a1885260849ecda0d48
#
_entry.id   b7e7f1cb335f6a1885260849ecda0d48
#
_cell.length_a   1.000
_cell.length_b   1.000
_cell.length_c   1.000
_cell.angle_alpha   90.00
_cell.angle_beta   90.00
_cell.angle_gamma   90.00
#
_symmetry.space_group_name_H-M   'P 1'
#
loop_
_entity.id
_entity.type
_entity.pdbx_description
1 polymer ?
#
loop_
_entity_poly.entity_id
_entity_poly.type
_entity_poly.pdbx_seq_one_letter_code
_entity_poly.pdbx_strand_id
1 'polypeptide(L)'
;MDRLKIINSDPANFVSSIDKEIELTIVYHLQKAYPNHSIETRLGKNIEGEADEPTWLVDPLLGSFNYSRGIDCYGIAVACQVEGTITHSVLILPSRNEEFTATRGAGAHLNNRRIRVNDDKLDYPIYTFDADAEDTYLMTELIKEAGLRRAFTRISGCVAIDMAYIAAGRMTGGWSMAPATISKLAAGLILTESGALIGTEKGNPNIASSSEMIFAGPKAFKALVKTRQSIALKKDK
;
A
#
# COMPACT_ATOMS: atom_id res chain seq x y z
N MET A 1 16.60 22.74 -8.99
CA MET A 1 16.16 21.35 -9.24
C MET A 1 16.65 20.98 -10.61
N ASP A 2 17.64 20.11 -10.69
CA ASP A 2 18.02 19.49 -11.95
C ASP A 2 16.75 18.85 -12.54
N ARG A 3 16.60 18.95 -13.85
CA ARG A 3 15.37 18.50 -14.51
C ARG A 3 15.24 16.99 -14.32
N LEU A 4 14.24 16.58 -13.56
CA LEU A 4 13.85 15.19 -13.40
C LEU A 4 13.67 14.56 -14.79
N LYS A 5 14.46 13.53 -15.11
CA LYS A 5 14.34 12.83 -16.38
C LYS A 5 13.25 11.79 -16.27
N ILE A 6 12.17 11.95 -17.02
CA ILE A 6 11.08 10.96 -17.10
C ILE A 6 11.53 9.83 -18.02
N ILE A 7 11.42 8.59 -17.56
CA ILE A 7 11.77 7.36 -18.26
C ILE A 7 10.52 6.69 -18.82
N ASN A 8 9.45 6.63 -18.00
CA ASN A 8 8.12 6.20 -18.44
C ASN A 8 7.11 7.22 -17.93
N SER A 9 6.27 7.74 -18.83
CA SER A 9 5.27 8.79 -18.51
C SER A 9 3.86 8.24 -18.27
N ASP A 10 3.64 6.94 -18.38
CA ASP A 10 2.36 6.31 -18.06
C ASP A 10 2.04 6.50 -16.57
N PRO A 11 0.93 7.16 -16.20
CA PRO A 11 0.58 7.39 -14.79
C PRO A 11 0.48 6.12 -13.94
N ALA A 12 0.02 5.02 -14.55
CA ALA A 12 -0.11 3.73 -13.87
C ALA A 12 1.26 3.07 -13.62
N ASN A 13 2.28 3.44 -14.41
CA ASN A 13 3.61 2.84 -14.35
C ASN A 13 4.71 3.90 -14.50
N PHE A 14 4.52 5.04 -13.85
CA PHE A 14 5.43 6.17 -13.95
C PHE A 14 6.81 5.86 -13.37
N VAL A 15 7.86 6.20 -14.14
CA VAL A 15 9.27 6.00 -13.75
C VAL A 15 10.09 7.23 -14.11
N SER A 16 10.92 7.68 -13.20
CA SER A 16 11.89 8.76 -13.39
C SER A 16 13.32 8.31 -13.10
N SER A 17 14.29 9.17 -13.36
CA SER A 17 15.70 8.92 -13.01
C SER A 17 15.91 8.68 -11.52
N ILE A 18 15.15 9.36 -10.67
CA ILE A 18 15.22 9.20 -9.21
C ILE A 18 14.80 7.79 -8.76
N ASP A 19 13.75 7.23 -9.36
CA ASP A 19 13.35 5.84 -9.08
C ASP A 19 14.53 4.88 -9.27
N LYS A 20 15.27 5.05 -10.38
CA LYS A 20 16.43 4.20 -10.69
C LYS A 20 17.62 4.42 -9.77
N GLU A 21 17.89 5.66 -9.39
CA GLU A 21 19.00 5.98 -8.47
C GLU A 21 18.75 5.39 -7.09
N ILE A 22 17.52 5.51 -6.58
CA ILE A 22 17.11 4.93 -5.29
C ILE A 22 17.16 3.40 -5.38
N GLU A 23 16.64 2.80 -6.46
CA GLU A 23 16.71 1.35 -6.67
C GLU A 23 18.15 0.85 -6.60
N LEU A 24 19.07 1.45 -7.37
CA LEU A 24 20.48 1.06 -7.39
C LEU A 24 21.11 1.14 -6.01
N THR A 25 20.80 2.19 -5.26
CA THR A 25 21.32 2.40 -3.89
C THR A 25 20.83 1.31 -2.95
N ILE A 26 19.52 1.04 -2.93
CA ILE A 26 18.94 0.04 -2.04
C ILE A 26 19.46 -1.36 -2.39
N VAL A 27 19.44 -1.72 -3.68
CA VAL A 27 19.94 -3.02 -4.16
C VAL A 27 21.41 -3.23 -3.78
N TYR A 28 22.26 -2.22 -3.97
CA TYR A 28 23.67 -2.31 -3.59
C TYR A 28 23.83 -2.62 -2.08
N HIS A 29 23.10 -1.92 -1.22
CA HIS A 29 23.22 -2.13 0.22
C HIS A 29 22.64 -3.49 0.66
N LEU A 30 21.54 -3.92 0.07
CA LEU A 30 20.97 -5.23 0.36
C LEU A 30 21.89 -6.37 -0.08
N GLN A 31 22.46 -6.31 -1.30
CA GLN A 31 23.41 -7.33 -1.77
C GLN A 31 24.67 -7.41 -0.89
N LYS A 32 25.16 -6.25 -0.43
CA LYS A 32 26.33 -6.21 0.45
C LYS A 32 26.03 -6.81 1.83
N ALA A 33 24.84 -6.58 2.38
CA ALA A 33 24.45 -7.07 3.71
C ALA A 33 23.96 -8.53 3.68
N TYR A 34 23.32 -8.93 2.58
CA TYR A 34 22.68 -10.24 2.41
C TYR A 34 23.01 -10.80 1.02
N PRO A 35 24.25 -11.27 0.80
CA PRO A 35 24.73 -11.65 -0.53
C PRO A 35 24.00 -12.85 -1.14
N ASN A 36 23.38 -13.70 -0.31
CA ASN A 36 22.71 -14.93 -0.73
C ASN A 36 21.19 -14.75 -0.92
N HIS A 37 20.64 -13.60 -0.50
CA HIS A 37 19.19 -13.34 -0.61
C HIS A 37 18.81 -12.92 -2.04
N SER A 38 17.60 -13.29 -2.45
CA SER A 38 16.99 -12.76 -3.66
C SER A 38 16.52 -11.32 -3.47
N ILE A 39 16.48 -10.55 -4.56
CA ILE A 39 15.94 -9.19 -4.57
C ILE A 39 15.02 -9.05 -5.77
N GLU A 40 13.79 -8.62 -5.53
CA GLU A 40 12.80 -8.24 -6.55
C GLU A 40 12.47 -6.77 -6.42
N THR A 41 12.52 -6.04 -7.52
CA THR A 41 12.22 -4.61 -7.51
C THR A 41 11.03 -4.27 -8.41
N ARG A 42 10.32 -3.20 -8.07
CA ARG A 42 9.23 -2.69 -8.91
C ARG A 42 9.69 -2.35 -10.34
N LEU A 43 10.94 -1.95 -10.52
CA LEU A 43 11.47 -1.59 -11.83
C LEU A 43 12.07 -2.76 -12.60
N GLY A 44 11.98 -3.98 -12.05
CA GLY A 44 12.39 -5.21 -12.71
C GLY A 44 13.88 -5.54 -12.60
N LYS A 45 14.63 -4.87 -11.73
CA LYS A 45 16.01 -5.26 -11.42
C LYS A 45 16.00 -6.39 -10.40
N ASN A 46 15.78 -7.61 -10.90
CA ASN A 46 15.72 -8.78 -10.05
C ASN A 46 17.11 -9.43 -9.94
N ILE A 47 17.41 -9.93 -8.75
CA ILE A 47 18.64 -10.66 -8.44
C ILE A 47 18.22 -11.98 -7.82
N GLU A 48 18.67 -13.06 -8.43
CA GLU A 48 18.46 -14.41 -7.89
C GLU A 48 19.50 -14.70 -6.81
N GLY A 49 19.03 -15.11 -5.65
CA GLY A 49 19.82 -15.58 -4.53
C GLY A 49 19.91 -17.11 -4.50
N GLU A 50 20.31 -17.66 -3.37
CA GLU A 50 20.29 -19.11 -3.14
C GLU A 50 18.86 -19.62 -2.89
N ALA A 51 18.61 -20.88 -3.22
CA ALA A 51 17.33 -21.52 -2.92
C ALA A 51 17.08 -21.50 -1.39
N ASP A 52 15.83 -21.32 -1.01
CA ASP A 52 15.37 -21.29 0.39
C ASP A 52 15.81 -20.06 1.20
N GLU A 53 16.59 -19.14 0.62
CA GLU A 53 16.93 -17.87 1.26
C GLU A 53 15.81 -16.80 1.08
N PRO A 54 15.73 -15.81 1.99
CA PRO A 54 14.74 -14.75 1.90
C PRO A 54 14.80 -13.94 0.62
N THR A 55 13.66 -13.39 0.21
CA THR A 55 13.55 -12.44 -0.91
C THR A 55 13.24 -11.04 -0.38
N TRP A 56 14.03 -10.07 -0.80
CA TRP A 56 13.74 -8.65 -0.56
C TRP A 56 12.87 -8.11 -1.69
N LEU A 57 11.75 -7.52 -1.31
CA LEU A 57 10.83 -6.82 -2.22
C LEU A 57 11.05 -5.31 -2.06
N VAL A 58 11.38 -4.62 -3.14
CA VAL A 58 11.77 -3.21 -3.12
C VAL A 58 10.88 -2.38 -4.07
N ASP A 59 10.17 -1.41 -3.52
CA ASP A 59 9.61 -0.31 -4.28
C ASP A 59 10.44 0.96 -3.96
N PRO A 60 11.31 1.39 -4.89
CA PRO A 60 12.25 2.45 -4.62
C PRO A 60 11.60 3.82 -4.46
N LEU A 61 10.46 4.04 -5.12
CA LEU A 61 9.71 5.29 -5.02
C LEU A 61 8.22 5.04 -5.30
N LEU A 62 7.48 4.66 -4.26
CA LEU A 62 6.02 4.64 -4.33
C LEU A 62 5.50 6.08 -4.46
N GLY A 63 4.48 6.28 -5.29
CA GLY A 63 3.98 7.63 -5.58
C GLY A 63 4.93 8.45 -6.48
N SER A 64 5.70 7.82 -7.37
CA SER A 64 6.64 8.50 -8.30
C SER A 64 5.97 9.61 -9.12
N PHE A 65 4.71 9.42 -9.54
CA PHE A 65 3.95 10.45 -10.24
C PHE A 65 3.70 11.67 -9.35
N ASN A 66 3.30 11.46 -8.10
CA ASN A 66 3.14 12.54 -7.11
C ASN A 66 4.45 13.29 -6.90
N TYR A 67 5.55 12.53 -6.71
CA TYR A 67 6.88 13.10 -6.57
C TYR A 67 7.25 14.02 -7.75
N SER A 68 6.98 13.57 -8.97
CA SER A 68 7.27 14.34 -10.20
C SER A 68 6.52 15.67 -10.29
N ARG A 69 5.39 15.78 -9.57
CA ARG A 69 4.54 16.96 -9.50
C ARG A 69 4.75 17.82 -8.25
N GLY A 70 5.70 17.42 -7.38
CA GLY A 70 5.93 18.10 -6.11
C GLY A 70 4.79 17.88 -5.09
N ILE A 71 3.98 16.84 -5.28
CA ILE A 71 2.91 16.45 -4.33
C ILE A 71 3.54 15.60 -3.24
N ASP A 72 3.35 16.02 -1.99
CA ASP A 72 3.90 15.37 -0.79
C ASP A 72 3.13 14.10 -0.41
N CYS A 73 3.10 13.11 -1.32
CA CYS A 73 2.52 11.79 -1.10
C CYS A 73 3.35 10.76 -1.87
N TYR A 74 4.57 10.50 -1.36
CA TYR A 74 5.53 9.57 -1.91
C TYR A 74 6.40 8.97 -0.81
N GLY A 75 7.08 7.87 -1.10
CA GLY A 75 7.94 7.20 -0.13
C GLY A 75 8.72 6.06 -0.73
N ILE A 76 9.33 5.26 0.15
CA ILE A 76 10.11 4.06 -0.18
C ILE A 76 9.51 2.90 0.58
N ALA A 77 9.36 1.74 -0.05
CA ALA A 77 8.90 0.54 0.62
C ALA A 77 9.89 -0.63 0.40
N VAL A 78 10.23 -1.30 1.48
CA VAL A 78 11.03 -2.53 1.46
C VAL A 78 10.36 -3.57 2.34
N ALA A 79 10.26 -4.79 1.84
CA ALA A 79 9.77 -5.93 2.62
C ALA A 79 10.70 -7.12 2.48
N CYS A 80 10.73 -7.98 3.50
CA CYS A 80 11.42 -9.25 3.49
C CYS A 80 10.38 -10.37 3.47
N GLN A 81 10.50 -11.24 2.48
CA GLN A 81 9.65 -12.41 2.30
C GLN A 81 10.43 -13.68 2.59
N VAL A 82 9.87 -14.55 3.42
CA VAL A 82 10.42 -15.87 3.75
C VAL A 82 9.35 -16.91 3.41
N GLU A 83 9.69 -17.89 2.60
CA GLU A 83 8.75 -18.94 2.17
C GLU A 83 7.40 -18.37 1.67
N GLY A 84 7.46 -17.35 0.82
CA GLY A 84 6.26 -16.69 0.27
C GLY A 84 5.49 -15.80 1.24
N THR A 85 5.95 -15.65 2.49
CA THR A 85 5.28 -14.87 3.54
C THR A 85 6.07 -13.61 3.88
N ILE A 86 5.45 -12.44 3.83
CA ILE A 86 6.09 -11.19 4.29
C ILE A 86 6.29 -11.26 5.81
N THR A 87 7.53 -11.17 6.26
CA THR A 87 7.92 -11.26 7.67
C THR A 87 8.32 -9.92 8.27
N HIS A 88 8.92 -9.05 7.47
CA HIS A 88 9.35 -7.71 7.87
C HIS A 88 8.98 -6.71 6.78
N SER A 89 8.65 -5.49 7.17
CA SER A 89 8.46 -4.40 6.24
C SER A 89 8.83 -3.04 6.83
N VAL A 90 9.27 -2.17 5.93
CA VAL A 90 9.55 -0.75 6.19
C VAL A 90 8.90 0.06 5.10
N LEU A 91 8.26 1.16 5.49
CA LEU A 91 7.75 2.19 4.60
C LEU A 91 8.17 3.55 5.13
N ILE A 92 8.97 4.28 4.35
CA ILE A 92 9.56 5.57 4.75
C ILE A 92 8.92 6.67 3.92
N LEU A 93 8.47 7.74 4.59
CA LEU A 93 7.96 8.98 3.99
C LEU A 93 8.93 10.12 4.30
N PRO A 94 9.95 10.36 3.45
CA PRO A 94 11.05 11.28 3.76
C PRO A 94 10.59 12.71 4.01
N SER A 95 9.63 13.21 3.23
CA SER A 95 9.10 14.56 3.35
C SER A 95 8.38 14.82 4.68
N ARG A 96 7.90 13.75 5.34
CA ARG A 96 7.16 13.83 6.61
C ARG A 96 7.97 13.35 7.81
N ASN A 97 9.20 12.87 7.56
CA ASN A 97 10.03 12.25 8.60
C ASN A 97 9.26 11.13 9.34
N GLU A 98 8.56 10.30 8.58
CA GLU A 98 7.78 9.17 9.09
C GLU A 98 8.37 7.85 8.58
N GLU A 99 8.62 6.94 9.51
CA GLU A 99 9.08 5.58 9.25
C GLU A 99 8.08 4.60 9.88
N PHE A 100 7.38 3.86 9.03
CA PHE A 100 6.52 2.77 9.44
C PHE A 100 7.26 1.46 9.32
N THR A 101 7.26 0.68 10.40
CA THR A 101 7.89 -0.65 10.42
C THR A 101 6.93 -1.69 10.97
N ALA A 102 7.07 -2.93 10.51
CA ALA A 102 6.37 -4.06 11.08
C ALA A 102 7.22 -5.32 11.01
N THR A 103 7.09 -6.15 12.03
CA THR A 103 7.59 -7.51 12.06
C THR A 103 6.42 -8.43 12.37
N ARG A 104 6.26 -9.51 11.61
CA ARG A 104 5.16 -10.46 11.78
C ARG A 104 5.11 -11.00 13.20
N GLY A 105 3.96 -10.86 13.86
CA GLY A 105 3.74 -11.24 15.24
C GLY A 105 4.29 -10.30 16.30
N ALA A 106 5.02 -9.23 15.91
CA ALA A 106 5.60 -8.27 16.85
C ALA A 106 4.90 -6.89 16.86
N GLY A 107 3.99 -6.67 15.92
CA GLY A 107 3.23 -5.44 15.79
C GLY A 107 3.85 -4.43 14.83
N ALA A 108 3.14 -3.31 14.65
CA ALA A 108 3.55 -2.21 13.79
C ALA A 108 3.96 -0.97 14.59
N HIS A 109 4.88 -0.20 14.04
CA HIS A 109 5.43 1.00 14.68
C HIS A 109 5.50 2.17 13.68
N LEU A 110 5.36 3.39 14.21
CA LEU A 110 5.66 4.64 13.53
C LEU A 110 6.73 5.38 14.34
N ASN A 111 7.89 5.63 13.75
CA ASN A 111 9.02 6.26 14.42
C ASN A 111 9.32 5.59 15.79
N ASN A 112 9.45 4.27 15.79
CA ASN A 112 9.67 3.41 16.97
C ASN A 112 8.54 3.42 18.01
N ARG A 113 7.41 4.07 17.76
CA ARG A 113 6.25 4.03 18.66
C ARG A 113 5.24 3.05 18.12
N ARG A 114 4.79 2.12 18.95
CA ARG A 114 3.78 1.14 18.58
C ARG A 114 2.50 1.84 18.14
N ILE A 115 1.97 1.43 16.98
CA ILE A 115 0.71 1.92 16.44
C ILE A 115 -0.36 0.83 16.44
N ARG A 116 -1.62 1.28 16.44
CA ARG A 116 -2.79 0.42 16.30
C ARG A 116 -3.84 1.12 15.47
N VAL A 117 -4.55 0.34 14.67
CA VAL A 117 -5.73 0.82 13.96
C VAL A 117 -6.74 1.37 14.95
N ASN A 118 -7.37 2.48 14.59
CA ASN A 118 -8.50 3.00 15.37
C ASN A 118 -9.78 2.31 14.87
N ASP A 119 -10.41 1.51 15.75
CA ASP A 119 -11.66 0.80 15.47
C ASP A 119 -12.85 1.38 16.26
N ASP A 120 -12.65 2.47 16.98
CA ASP A 120 -13.72 3.18 17.68
C ASP A 120 -14.69 3.82 16.68
N LYS A 121 -15.90 4.14 17.15
CA LYS A 121 -16.85 4.92 16.35
C LYS A 121 -16.27 6.29 16.06
N LEU A 122 -15.76 6.45 14.87
CA LEU A 122 -15.42 7.77 14.37
C LEU A 122 -16.72 8.42 13.90
N ASP A 123 -17.07 9.55 14.48
CA ASP A 123 -18.26 10.33 14.07
C ASP A 123 -18.15 10.78 12.61
N TYR A 124 -16.91 10.87 12.12
CA TYR A 124 -16.55 11.27 10.75
C TYR A 124 -15.47 10.32 10.18
N PRO A 125 -15.84 9.17 9.62
CA PRO A 125 -14.86 8.24 9.06
C PRO A 125 -14.16 8.86 7.85
N ILE A 126 -12.89 8.48 7.65
CA ILE A 126 -12.10 8.88 6.48
C ILE A 126 -11.83 7.62 5.67
N TYR A 127 -12.34 7.59 4.43
CA TYR A 127 -12.10 6.50 3.49
C TYR A 127 -11.20 6.94 2.35
N THR A 128 -10.31 6.05 1.93
CA THR A 128 -9.46 6.25 0.77
C THR A 128 -9.86 5.32 -0.37
N PHE A 129 -9.56 5.74 -1.58
CA PHE A 129 -9.83 5.01 -2.80
C PHE A 129 -8.61 5.07 -3.71
N ASP A 130 -8.32 3.93 -4.33
CA ASP A 130 -7.39 3.80 -5.43
C ASP A 130 -8.17 3.12 -6.56
N ALA A 131 -8.49 3.89 -7.58
CA ALA A 131 -9.23 3.41 -8.73
C ALA A 131 -8.37 3.48 -9.97
N ASP A 132 -8.31 2.38 -10.70
CA ASP A 132 -7.92 2.43 -12.09
C ASP A 132 -9.01 3.15 -12.89
N ALA A 133 -8.63 3.93 -13.89
CA ALA A 133 -9.56 4.73 -14.71
C ALA A 133 -10.64 3.86 -15.41
N GLU A 134 -10.43 2.55 -15.49
CA GLU A 134 -11.35 1.60 -16.11
C GLU A 134 -12.61 1.31 -15.29
N ASP A 135 -12.63 1.50 -13.96
CA ASP A 135 -13.82 1.25 -13.11
C ASP A 135 -14.38 2.49 -12.41
N THR A 136 -14.58 3.56 -13.19
CA THR A 136 -15.17 4.82 -12.72
C THR A 136 -16.57 4.64 -12.12
N TYR A 137 -17.34 3.66 -12.57
CA TYR A 137 -18.68 3.38 -12.02
C TYR A 137 -18.57 2.92 -10.56
N LEU A 138 -17.76 1.91 -10.30
CA LEU A 138 -17.57 1.37 -8.95
C LEU A 138 -17.04 2.44 -7.99
N MET A 139 -16.04 3.20 -8.42
CA MET A 139 -15.50 4.30 -7.64
C MET A 139 -16.56 5.34 -7.30
N THR A 140 -17.38 5.74 -8.28
CA THR A 140 -18.46 6.73 -8.08
C THR A 140 -19.49 6.23 -7.07
N GLU A 141 -19.94 4.98 -7.17
CA GLU A 141 -20.89 4.40 -6.21
C GLU A 141 -20.28 4.25 -4.81
N LEU A 142 -19.00 3.89 -4.68
CA LEU A 142 -18.32 3.81 -3.39
C LEU A 142 -18.21 5.19 -2.73
N ILE A 143 -17.85 6.23 -3.48
CA ILE A 143 -17.79 7.62 -2.97
C ILE A 143 -19.17 8.10 -2.54
N LYS A 144 -20.20 7.81 -3.31
CA LYS A 144 -21.60 8.12 -2.98
C LYS A 144 -22.04 7.44 -1.68
N GLU A 145 -21.78 6.14 -1.53
CA GLU A 145 -22.09 5.39 -0.31
C GLU A 145 -21.29 5.92 0.91
N ALA A 146 -20.04 6.35 0.71
CA ALA A 146 -19.26 7.02 1.75
C ALA A 146 -19.92 8.35 2.17
N GLY A 147 -20.36 9.16 1.21
CA GLY A 147 -21.05 10.43 1.45
C GLY A 147 -22.35 10.25 2.24
N LEU A 148 -23.15 9.22 1.92
CA LEU A 148 -24.37 8.87 2.67
C LEU A 148 -24.08 8.54 4.14
N ARG A 149 -22.87 8.12 4.46
CA ARG A 149 -22.40 7.83 5.84
C ARG A 149 -21.68 9.01 6.48
N ARG A 150 -21.71 10.19 5.88
CA ARG A 150 -20.99 11.40 6.30
C ARG A 150 -19.48 11.17 6.41
N ALA A 151 -18.92 10.30 5.57
CA ALA A 151 -17.49 10.06 5.52
C ALA A 151 -16.78 11.11 4.70
N PHE A 152 -15.56 11.47 5.12
CA PHE A 152 -14.62 12.19 4.28
C PHE A 152 -13.90 11.20 3.35
N THR A 153 -13.66 11.63 2.11
CA THR A 153 -12.98 10.81 1.12
C THR A 153 -11.60 11.37 0.79
N ARG A 154 -10.67 10.48 0.48
CA ARG A 154 -9.32 10.80 0.00
C ARG A 154 -8.99 9.94 -1.21
N ILE A 155 -8.30 10.54 -2.17
CA ILE A 155 -7.69 9.86 -3.33
C ILE A 155 -6.28 10.41 -3.40
N SER A 156 -5.35 9.76 -2.72
CA SER A 156 -3.98 10.25 -2.55
C SER A 156 -3.08 9.95 -3.76
N GLY A 157 -3.48 8.99 -4.60
CA GLY A 157 -2.63 8.43 -5.64
C GLY A 157 -1.52 7.52 -5.11
N CYS A 158 -1.55 7.14 -3.82
CA CYS A 158 -0.58 6.22 -3.22
C CYS A 158 -1.20 5.40 -2.09
N VAL A 159 -1.89 4.32 -2.45
CA VAL A 159 -2.63 3.45 -1.50
C VAL A 159 -1.75 2.87 -0.40
N ALA A 160 -0.49 2.55 -0.68
CA ALA A 160 0.40 2.02 0.34
C ALA A 160 0.62 3.01 1.51
N ILE A 161 0.68 4.32 1.22
CA ILE A 161 0.73 5.37 2.26
C ILE A 161 -0.60 5.43 3.01
N ASP A 162 -1.72 5.35 2.31
CA ASP A 162 -3.04 5.36 2.92
C ASP A 162 -3.24 4.17 3.87
N MET A 163 -2.77 2.97 3.47
CA MET A 163 -2.76 1.77 4.31
C MET A 163 -1.95 1.99 5.61
N ALA A 164 -0.77 2.61 5.51
CA ALA A 164 0.04 2.96 6.67
C ALA A 164 -0.66 4.00 7.58
N TYR A 165 -1.41 4.93 7.01
CA TYR A 165 -2.20 5.89 7.80
C TYR A 165 -3.41 5.26 8.46
N ILE A 166 -4.02 4.25 7.87
CA ILE A 166 -5.06 3.44 8.53
C ILE A 166 -4.43 2.67 9.70
N ALA A 167 -3.26 2.06 9.49
CA ALA A 167 -2.51 1.37 10.55
C ALA A 167 -2.20 2.29 11.75
N ALA A 168 -1.92 3.57 11.49
CA ALA A 168 -1.68 4.59 12.52
C ALA A 168 -2.97 5.20 13.11
N GLY A 169 -4.16 4.73 12.71
CA GLY A 169 -5.44 5.25 13.19
C GLY A 169 -5.83 6.63 12.64
N ARG A 170 -5.16 7.11 11.60
CA ARG A 170 -5.42 8.43 10.97
C ARG A 170 -6.55 8.39 9.95
N MET A 171 -6.78 7.23 9.34
CA MET A 171 -7.88 6.94 8.42
C MET A 171 -8.63 5.70 8.88
N THR A 172 -9.85 5.53 8.39
CA THR A 172 -10.75 4.45 8.84
C THR A 172 -10.61 3.20 8.01
N GLY A 173 -10.44 3.35 6.71
CA GLY A 173 -10.35 2.23 5.76
C GLY A 173 -10.36 2.69 4.32
N GLY A 174 -10.36 1.74 3.39
CA GLY A 174 -10.35 2.05 1.97
C GLY A 174 -10.52 0.87 1.06
N TRP A 175 -10.53 1.18 -0.22
CA TRP A 175 -10.57 0.24 -1.35
C TRP A 175 -9.43 0.53 -2.32
N SER A 176 -8.82 -0.54 -2.83
CA SER A 176 -7.95 -0.48 -4.00
C SER A 176 -8.55 -1.38 -5.08
N MET A 177 -8.67 -0.86 -6.28
CA MET A 177 -9.20 -1.54 -7.46
C MET A 177 -8.08 -1.94 -8.43
N ALA A 178 -6.90 -2.19 -7.90
CA ALA A 178 -5.74 -2.64 -8.64
C ALA A 178 -5.05 -3.80 -7.89
N PRO A 179 -4.35 -4.70 -8.62
CA PRO A 179 -3.64 -5.82 -8.03
C PRO A 179 -2.66 -5.41 -6.93
N ALA A 180 -2.29 -6.37 -6.08
CA ALA A 180 -1.25 -6.16 -5.09
C ALA A 180 0.09 -5.85 -5.77
N THR A 181 0.72 -4.76 -5.34
CA THR A 181 2.08 -4.37 -5.74
C THR A 181 3.04 -4.59 -4.58
N ILE A 182 4.35 -4.50 -4.82
CA ILE A 182 5.37 -4.60 -3.77
C ILE A 182 5.06 -3.64 -2.61
N SER A 183 4.76 -2.39 -2.90
CA SER A 183 4.42 -1.39 -1.88
C SER A 183 3.14 -1.73 -1.10
N LYS A 184 2.13 -2.28 -1.77
CA LYS A 184 0.88 -2.74 -1.11
C LYS A 184 1.14 -3.96 -0.23
N LEU A 185 2.01 -4.89 -0.65
CA LEU A 185 2.41 -6.04 0.18
C LEU A 185 3.16 -5.59 1.44
N ALA A 186 4.12 -4.67 1.30
CA ALA A 186 4.85 -4.11 2.44
C ALA A 186 3.90 -3.38 3.41
N ALA A 187 3.04 -2.49 2.90
CA ALA A 187 2.06 -1.78 3.70
C ALA A 187 1.01 -2.73 4.32
N GLY A 188 0.71 -3.85 3.67
CA GLY A 188 -0.19 -4.90 4.14
C GLY A 188 0.27 -5.54 5.45
N LEU A 189 1.57 -5.79 5.63
CA LEU A 189 2.10 -6.27 6.90
C LEU A 189 1.97 -5.19 7.99
N ILE A 190 2.32 -3.93 7.71
CA ILE A 190 2.17 -2.82 8.67
C ILE A 190 0.70 -2.71 9.11
N LEU A 191 -0.22 -2.79 8.15
CA LEU A 191 -1.65 -2.71 8.39
C LEU A 191 -2.15 -3.87 9.27
N THR A 192 -1.82 -5.11 8.94
CA THR A 192 -2.28 -6.29 9.69
C THR A 192 -1.67 -6.36 11.09
N GLU A 193 -0.41 -6.01 11.24
CA GLU A 193 0.28 -5.96 12.53
C GLU A 193 -0.23 -4.81 13.45
N SER A 194 -0.92 -3.82 12.88
CA SER A 194 -1.64 -2.80 13.66
C SER A 194 -3.01 -3.27 14.17
N GLY A 195 -3.47 -4.45 13.74
CA GLY A 195 -4.78 -5.02 14.06
C GLY A 195 -5.89 -4.69 13.06
N ALA A 196 -5.55 -4.10 11.91
CA ALA A 196 -6.50 -3.94 10.80
C ALA A 196 -6.68 -5.24 10.02
N LEU A 197 -7.70 -5.28 9.18
CA LEU A 197 -8.00 -6.37 8.26
C LEU A 197 -7.74 -5.93 6.81
N ILE A 198 -7.30 -6.88 6.00
CA ILE A 198 -7.20 -6.75 4.55
C ILE A 198 -7.86 -7.97 3.91
N GLY A 199 -8.53 -7.78 2.80
CA GLY A 199 -9.18 -8.88 2.07
C GLY A 199 -9.70 -8.44 0.72
N THR A 200 -10.18 -9.41 -0.05
CA THR A 200 -10.82 -9.20 -1.35
C THR A 200 -12.20 -8.52 -1.20
N GLU A 201 -12.86 -8.25 -2.31
CA GLU A 201 -14.25 -7.74 -2.36
C GLU A 201 -15.27 -8.65 -1.64
N LYS A 202 -14.91 -9.92 -1.42
CA LYS A 202 -15.71 -10.91 -0.65
C LYS A 202 -15.26 -11.05 0.80
N GLY A 203 -14.21 -10.34 1.18
CA GLY A 203 -13.63 -10.42 2.53
C GLY A 203 -12.65 -11.59 2.73
N ASN A 204 -12.20 -12.26 1.66
CA ASN A 204 -11.19 -13.31 1.75
C ASN A 204 -9.82 -12.68 2.04
N PRO A 205 -9.06 -13.15 3.04
CA PRO A 205 -7.75 -12.59 3.37
C PRO A 205 -6.66 -12.86 2.31
N ASN A 206 -6.86 -13.82 1.41
CA ASN A 206 -5.93 -14.08 0.32
C ASN A 206 -6.14 -13.08 -0.82
N ILE A 207 -5.31 -12.05 -0.85
CA ILE A 207 -5.35 -10.96 -1.83
C ILE A 207 -4.39 -11.15 -3.02
N ALA A 208 -3.56 -12.20 -3.02
CA ALA A 208 -2.46 -12.36 -3.97
C ALA A 208 -2.92 -12.41 -5.44
N SER A 209 -4.12 -12.95 -5.70
CA SER A 209 -4.70 -13.06 -7.04
C SER A 209 -5.90 -12.13 -7.26
N SER A 210 -6.18 -11.23 -6.32
CA SER A 210 -7.33 -10.32 -6.43
C SER A 210 -6.95 -9.02 -7.14
N SER A 211 -7.84 -8.54 -8.01
CA SER A 211 -7.77 -7.20 -8.59
C SER A 211 -8.35 -6.12 -7.67
N GLU A 212 -8.97 -6.51 -6.57
CA GLU A 212 -9.56 -5.60 -5.58
C GLU A 212 -9.08 -5.94 -4.17
N MET A 213 -8.88 -4.90 -3.36
CA MET A 213 -8.59 -5.03 -1.94
C MET A 213 -9.43 -4.07 -1.13
N ILE A 214 -9.95 -4.57 0.00
CA ILE A 214 -10.59 -3.78 1.05
C ILE A 214 -9.70 -3.86 2.28
N PHE A 215 -9.46 -2.73 2.93
CA PHE A 215 -8.59 -2.67 4.11
C PHE A 215 -9.13 -1.65 5.11
N ALA A 216 -9.23 -2.04 6.37
CA ALA A 216 -9.81 -1.19 7.42
C ALA A 216 -9.62 -1.81 8.82
N GLY A 217 -9.97 -1.06 9.87
CA GLY A 217 -10.24 -1.63 11.19
C GLY A 217 -11.37 -2.67 11.15
N PRO A 218 -11.40 -3.66 12.06
CA PRO A 218 -12.31 -4.80 11.98
C PRO A 218 -13.81 -4.46 11.85
N LYS A 219 -14.29 -3.42 12.54
CA LYS A 219 -15.71 -2.99 12.42
C LYS A 219 -16.00 -2.36 11.08
N ALA A 220 -15.11 -1.46 10.62
CA ALA A 220 -15.25 -0.79 9.34
C ALA A 220 -15.11 -1.79 8.19
N PHE A 221 -14.18 -2.75 8.26
CA PHE A 221 -13.96 -3.76 7.24
C PHE A 221 -15.25 -4.50 6.85
N LYS A 222 -15.99 -5.01 7.83
CA LYS A 222 -17.27 -5.69 7.58
C LYS A 222 -18.28 -4.79 6.86
N ALA A 223 -18.33 -3.51 7.25
CA ALA A 223 -19.24 -2.54 6.62
C ALA A 223 -18.83 -2.25 5.15
N LEU A 224 -17.52 -2.14 4.90
CA LEU A 224 -16.99 -1.88 3.56
C LEU A 224 -17.23 -3.05 2.61
N VAL A 225 -17.01 -4.30 3.05
CA VAL A 225 -17.32 -5.51 2.27
C VAL A 225 -18.80 -5.56 1.91
N LYS A 226 -19.71 -5.32 2.87
CA LYS A 226 -21.15 -5.28 2.60
C LYS A 226 -21.53 -4.19 1.58
N THR A 227 -20.92 -3.01 1.70
CA THR A 227 -21.14 -1.90 0.75
C THR A 227 -20.74 -2.33 -0.65
N ARG A 228 -19.54 -2.91 -0.83
CA ARG A 228 -19.06 -3.40 -2.11
C ARG A 228 -19.99 -4.45 -2.74
N GLN A 229 -20.42 -5.41 -1.93
CA GLN A 229 -21.36 -6.45 -2.39
C GLN A 229 -22.71 -5.88 -2.83
N SER A 230 -23.24 -4.87 -2.10
CA SER A 230 -24.51 -4.23 -2.45
C SER A 230 -24.43 -3.46 -3.77
N ILE A 231 -23.27 -2.88 -4.10
CA ILE A 231 -23.04 -2.19 -5.37
C ILE A 231 -22.99 -3.20 -6.52
N ALA A 232 -22.34 -4.35 -6.34
CA ALA A 232 -22.33 -5.40 -7.36
C ALA A 232 -23.74 -5.84 -7.74
N LEU A 233 -24.61 -6.10 -6.76
CA LEU A 233 -26.01 -6.49 -6.99
C LEU A 233 -26.86 -5.42 -7.68
N LYS A 234 -26.45 -4.14 -7.62
CA LYS A 234 -27.12 -3.04 -8.35
C LYS A 234 -26.69 -2.95 -9.81
N LYS A 235 -25.46 -3.37 -10.13
CA LYS A 235 -24.90 -3.34 -11.49
C LYS A 235 -25.52 -4.42 -12.39
N ASP A 236 -25.96 -5.53 -11.77
CA ASP A 236 -26.54 -6.69 -12.46
C ASP A 236 -28.08 -6.56 -12.72
N LYS A 237 -28.68 -5.44 -12.33
CA LYS A 237 -30.11 -5.10 -12.54
C LYS A 237 -30.26 -3.98 -13.57
#